data_91b1cd8a1e0f1b70de52026905881467
#
_entry.id   91b1cd8a1e0f1b70de52026905881467
#
_cell.length_a   1.000
_cell.length_b   1.000
_cell.length_c   1.000
_cell.angle_alpha   90.00
_cell.angle_beta   90.00
_cell.angle_gamma   90.00
#
_symmetry.space_group_name_H-M   'P 1'
#
loop_
_entity.id
_entity.type
_entity.pdbx_description
1 polymer ?
#
loop_
_entity_poly.entity_id
_entity_poly.type
_entity_poly.pdbx_seq_one_letter_code
_entity_poly.pdbx_strand_id
1 'polypeptide(L)'
;MRRIRFLVLLLSACLASMVLAPSAAAQAGHEGPEAKDALGPVMITHMDRTVIRGDIVHYRYDVKVGRGQYDRIRLHRVVKEVFPYRPVHTVDGILLLAGSPNYFEAMFMVPSISKVPAWDQAMAIYLAENNIDVWGMDYRWALVPAETTDFNFMKDWGLERDVRDAETALSLARQIRLVTGQGFGQLNLLGFSWGGMVGYTAVGEETQMPRGLRNVRGFIPLDIGVKLEDANYRAISCGYAAADQANLDAGIYSDDSGLFLKSLSELAISAPDDPSQNIPGTTNYQAALLFGADPELLNGQFWHFVAGVFDENGLPTQLRFTKDRVWLDVLQNIPPHFPMKGDLDGDVMFCGQTPVPFVQHLGQIEVPILLVGAHGGFGKTSYYTLGLTASKDVTKVLVQLLPDDQRTLDFGHADTVLATNAESLAWKPILDWLFAHR
;
A
#
# COMPACT_ATOMS: atom_id res chain seq x y z
N MET A 1 22.95 1.78 -24.74
CA MET A 1 22.86 2.36 -23.40
C MET A 1 22.80 3.92 -23.35
N ARG A 2 23.65 4.70 -24.05
CA ARG A 2 23.59 6.19 -23.98
C ARG A 2 22.39 6.87 -24.69
N ARG A 3 21.68 6.22 -25.60
CA ARG A 3 20.57 6.83 -26.37
C ARG A 3 19.20 6.69 -25.70
N ILE A 4 19.01 5.73 -24.82
CA ILE A 4 17.75 5.52 -24.09
C ILE A 4 17.63 6.54 -22.93
N ARG A 5 18.76 6.92 -22.29
CA ARG A 5 18.77 7.91 -21.21
C ARG A 5 18.27 9.31 -21.61
N PHE A 6 18.34 9.67 -22.89
CA PHE A 6 17.88 10.99 -23.37
C PHE A 6 16.37 11.05 -23.63
N LEU A 7 15.71 9.88 -23.81
CA LEU A 7 14.28 9.84 -24.14
C LEU A 7 13.40 9.81 -22.88
N VAL A 8 13.90 9.22 -21.79
CA VAL A 8 13.18 9.16 -20.50
C VAL A 8 13.01 10.54 -19.88
N LEU A 9 13.99 11.43 -20.03
CA LEU A 9 13.91 12.83 -19.60
C LEU A 9 12.85 13.65 -20.37
N LEU A 10 12.47 13.21 -21.57
CA LEU A 10 11.41 13.88 -22.37
C LEU A 10 10.01 13.36 -22.00
N LEU A 11 9.87 12.13 -21.50
CA LEU A 11 8.57 11.60 -21.07
C LEU A 11 8.11 12.19 -19.74
N SER A 12 9.02 12.43 -18.79
CA SER A 12 8.69 13.14 -17.55
C SER A 12 8.21 14.57 -17.77
N ALA A 13 8.64 15.23 -18.88
CA ALA A 13 8.17 16.54 -19.28
C ALA A 13 6.85 16.52 -20.08
N CYS A 14 6.45 15.37 -20.64
CA CYS A 14 5.21 15.24 -21.42
C CYS A 14 3.99 14.87 -20.58
N LEU A 15 4.15 14.23 -19.44
CA LEU A 15 3.06 14.00 -18.48
C LEU A 15 2.59 15.31 -17.80
N ALA A 16 3.46 16.32 -17.73
CA ALA A 16 3.12 17.65 -17.23
C ALA A 16 2.44 18.58 -18.28
N SER A 17 2.18 18.14 -19.53
CA SER A 17 1.82 19.06 -20.64
C SER A 17 0.53 18.74 -21.38
N MET A 18 -0.33 17.83 -20.91
CA MET A 18 -1.66 17.61 -21.54
C MET A 18 -2.79 18.08 -20.62
N VAL A 19 -2.81 19.37 -20.31
CA VAL A 19 -4.01 20.02 -19.75
C VAL A 19 -4.70 20.79 -20.85
N LEU A 20 -5.81 20.26 -21.35
CA LEU A 20 -6.82 21.03 -22.08
C LEU A 20 -7.59 21.88 -21.06
N ALA A 21 -7.37 23.18 -21.08
CA ALA A 21 -8.04 24.13 -20.21
C ALA A 21 -9.54 24.21 -20.55
N PRO A 22 -10.46 24.05 -19.59
CA PRO A 22 -11.81 24.56 -19.70
C PRO A 22 -11.88 26.00 -19.20
N SER A 23 -12.67 26.78 -19.92
CA SER A 23 -12.90 28.21 -19.75
C SER A 23 -13.51 28.58 -18.40
N ALA A 24 -13.00 29.65 -17.82
CA ALA A 24 -13.52 30.29 -16.61
C ALA A 24 -14.92 30.89 -16.81
N ALA A 25 -15.83 30.54 -15.91
CA ALA A 25 -16.88 31.42 -15.36
C ALA A 25 -17.66 30.71 -14.25
N ALA A 26 -17.38 30.98 -13.00
CA ALA A 26 -18.38 30.93 -11.93
C ALA A 26 -17.94 31.77 -10.73
N GLN A 27 -18.90 32.49 -10.21
CA GLN A 27 -18.85 33.59 -9.27
C GLN A 27 -18.40 33.21 -7.86
N ALA A 28 -17.68 34.14 -7.22
CA ALA A 28 -17.34 34.12 -5.82
C ALA A 28 -18.59 34.15 -4.91
N GLY A 29 -18.72 33.13 -4.08
CA GLY A 29 -19.53 33.14 -2.85
C GLY A 29 -18.58 32.94 -1.66
N HIS A 30 -18.46 33.96 -0.81
CA HIS A 30 -17.76 33.86 0.47
C HIS A 30 -18.55 32.95 1.40
N GLU A 31 -18.07 31.75 1.65
CA GLU A 31 -18.45 30.97 2.83
C GLU A 31 -17.34 31.06 3.87
N GLY A 32 -17.74 31.29 5.13
CA GLY A 32 -16.83 31.45 6.27
C GLY A 32 -16.11 30.16 6.64
N PRO A 33 -15.19 30.19 7.63
CA PRO A 33 -14.34 29.04 7.96
C PRO A 33 -15.19 27.83 8.31
N GLU A 34 -15.09 26.79 7.48
CA GLU A 34 -15.78 25.52 7.70
C GLU A 34 -15.44 24.96 9.08
N ALA A 35 -16.48 24.58 9.78
CA ALA A 35 -16.39 23.91 11.05
C ALA A 35 -15.49 22.67 10.87
N LYS A 36 -14.41 22.58 11.68
CA LYS A 36 -13.57 21.40 11.81
C LYS A 36 -14.47 20.16 11.78
N ASP A 37 -14.22 19.25 10.82
CA ASP A 37 -14.98 18.05 10.55
C ASP A 37 -15.47 17.38 11.83
N ALA A 38 -16.73 17.62 12.17
CA ALA A 38 -17.40 16.80 13.17
C ALA A 38 -17.43 15.39 12.60
N LEU A 39 -16.70 14.47 13.23
CA LEU A 39 -16.68 13.06 12.88
C LEU A 39 -18.12 12.61 12.63
N GLY A 40 -18.41 12.21 11.40
CA GLY A 40 -19.72 11.64 11.06
C GLY A 40 -19.90 10.32 11.83
N PRO A 41 -21.13 9.82 11.94
CA PRO A 41 -21.34 8.55 12.61
C PRO A 41 -20.61 7.43 11.88
N VAL A 42 -19.79 6.66 12.60
CA VAL A 42 -19.21 5.41 12.08
C VAL A 42 -20.31 4.35 12.09
N MET A 43 -20.63 3.78 10.93
CA MET A 43 -21.73 2.83 10.79
C MET A 43 -21.42 1.77 9.73
N ILE A 44 -21.55 0.50 10.10
CA ILE A 44 -21.56 -0.60 9.13
C ILE A 44 -22.89 -0.52 8.37
N THR A 45 -22.80 -0.32 7.06
CA THR A 45 -23.98 -0.17 6.17
C THR A 45 -24.33 -1.45 5.42
N HIS A 46 -23.34 -2.33 5.21
CA HIS A 46 -23.52 -3.60 4.54
C HIS A 46 -22.50 -4.62 5.05
N MET A 47 -22.84 -5.90 4.96
CA MET A 47 -21.94 -7.02 5.29
C MET A 47 -22.19 -8.19 4.33
N ASP A 48 -21.12 -8.64 3.69
CA ASP A 48 -21.07 -9.87 2.90
C ASP A 48 -20.27 -10.95 3.60
N ARG A 49 -20.65 -12.20 3.39
CA ARG A 49 -19.94 -13.39 3.85
C ARG A 49 -19.74 -14.36 2.69
N THR A 50 -18.51 -14.70 2.37
CA THR A 50 -18.16 -15.64 1.31
C THR A 50 -17.28 -16.76 1.87
N VAL A 51 -17.65 -18.02 1.64
CA VAL A 51 -16.78 -19.15 1.93
C VAL A 51 -15.73 -19.23 0.82
N ILE A 52 -14.45 -19.15 1.20
CA ILE A 52 -13.33 -19.20 0.26
C ILE A 52 -12.96 -20.65 -0.05
N ARG A 53 -12.63 -21.41 0.98
CA ARG A 53 -12.41 -22.86 0.89
C ARG A 53 -12.53 -23.50 2.28
N GLY A 54 -13.11 -24.71 2.34
CA GLY A 54 -13.26 -25.42 3.60
C GLY A 54 -13.97 -24.59 4.65
N ASP A 55 -13.26 -24.34 5.75
CA ASP A 55 -13.70 -23.53 6.87
C ASP A 55 -13.23 -22.06 6.83
N ILE A 56 -12.45 -21.67 5.82
CA ILE A 56 -11.98 -20.29 5.63
C ILE A 56 -13.07 -19.44 5.01
N VAL A 57 -13.40 -18.35 5.68
CA VAL A 57 -14.45 -17.41 5.30
C VAL A 57 -13.90 -16.00 5.23
N HIS A 58 -14.35 -15.27 4.21
CA HIS A 58 -14.09 -13.85 4.03
C HIS A 58 -15.36 -13.05 4.28
N TYR A 59 -15.29 -12.12 5.23
CA TYR A 59 -16.29 -11.10 5.48
C TYR A 59 -15.84 -9.77 4.91
N ARG A 60 -16.78 -9.05 4.29
CA ARG A 60 -16.61 -7.65 3.87
C ARG A 60 -17.65 -6.81 4.54
N TYR A 61 -17.22 -5.70 5.16
CA TYR A 61 -18.10 -4.74 5.82
C TYR A 61 -17.91 -3.39 5.15
N ASP A 62 -18.95 -2.84 4.52
CA ASP A 62 -18.95 -1.46 4.05
C ASP A 62 -19.24 -0.54 5.24
N VAL A 63 -18.32 0.37 5.52
CA VAL A 63 -18.38 1.23 6.69
C VAL A 63 -18.42 2.69 6.26
N LYS A 64 -19.49 3.40 6.64
CA LYS A 64 -19.57 4.85 6.50
C LYS A 64 -18.78 5.50 7.64
N VAL A 65 -17.84 6.41 7.30
CA VAL A 65 -16.90 7.05 8.24
C VAL A 65 -16.99 8.58 8.21
N GLY A 66 -18.02 9.12 7.55
CA GLY A 66 -18.23 10.55 7.40
C GLY A 66 -19.58 10.87 6.77
N ARG A 67 -19.78 12.12 6.37
CA ARG A 67 -21.04 12.61 5.78
C ARG A 67 -21.02 12.64 4.25
N GLY A 68 -19.84 12.74 3.65
CA GLY A 68 -19.65 12.80 2.20
C GLY A 68 -20.09 11.52 1.50
N GLN A 69 -20.32 11.61 0.21
CA GLN A 69 -20.72 10.49 -0.65
C GLN A 69 -19.68 9.36 -0.62
N TYR A 70 -18.40 9.71 -0.61
CA TYR A 70 -17.27 8.79 -0.65
C TYR A 70 -16.61 8.60 0.73
N ASP A 71 -17.19 9.14 1.81
CA ASP A 71 -16.71 8.93 3.19
C ASP A 71 -17.04 7.52 3.67
N ARG A 72 -16.40 6.52 3.06
CA ARG A 72 -16.55 5.11 3.36
C ARG A 72 -15.24 4.37 3.20
N ILE A 73 -15.05 3.38 4.04
CA ILE A 73 -13.99 2.38 3.95
C ILE A 73 -14.63 1.01 3.83
N ARG A 74 -13.85 0.02 3.41
CA ARG A 74 -14.26 -1.38 3.51
C ARG A 74 -13.37 -2.11 4.48
N LEU A 75 -13.97 -2.76 5.45
CA LEU A 75 -13.26 -3.61 6.39
C LEU A 75 -13.42 -5.07 5.94
N HIS A 76 -12.30 -5.80 5.91
CA HIS A 76 -12.24 -7.22 5.59
C HIS A 76 -11.94 -8.03 6.82
N ARG A 77 -12.43 -9.27 6.87
CA ARG A 77 -12.03 -10.28 7.84
C ARG A 77 -11.89 -11.63 7.17
N VAL A 78 -10.74 -12.27 7.28
CA VAL A 78 -10.50 -13.63 6.82
C VAL A 78 -10.21 -14.50 8.04
N VAL A 79 -11.04 -15.52 8.27
CA VAL A 79 -10.99 -16.32 9.50
C VAL A 79 -11.57 -17.72 9.26
N LYS A 80 -11.13 -18.70 10.05
CA LYS A 80 -11.79 -20.01 10.15
C LYS A 80 -13.10 -19.91 10.91
N GLU A 81 -14.10 -20.65 10.47
CA GLU A 81 -15.35 -20.81 11.19
C GLU A 81 -15.60 -22.25 11.64
N VAL A 82 -16.21 -22.40 12.81
CA VAL A 82 -16.76 -23.69 13.26
C VAL A 82 -18.11 -23.94 12.57
N PHE A 83 -18.93 -22.89 12.47
CA PHE A 83 -20.18 -22.82 11.73
C PHE A 83 -20.49 -21.34 11.41
N PRO A 84 -21.44 -21.04 10.51
CA PRO A 84 -21.67 -19.67 10.03
C PRO A 84 -21.76 -18.63 11.15
N TYR A 85 -20.98 -17.56 11.02
CA TYR A 85 -20.85 -16.43 11.96
C TYR A 85 -20.21 -16.78 13.32
N ARG A 86 -19.60 -17.94 13.44
CA ARG A 86 -18.89 -18.40 14.65
C ARG A 86 -17.44 -18.79 14.31
N PRO A 87 -16.53 -17.82 14.36
CA PRO A 87 -15.11 -18.09 14.17
C PRO A 87 -14.58 -19.11 15.17
N VAL A 88 -13.61 -19.90 14.74
CA VAL A 88 -12.76 -20.69 15.63
C VAL A 88 -12.08 -19.72 16.60
N HIS A 89 -11.78 -20.18 17.83
CA HIS A 89 -10.99 -19.36 18.73
C HIS A 89 -9.59 -19.13 18.13
N THR A 90 -9.28 -17.87 17.83
CA THR A 90 -8.01 -17.49 17.21
C THR A 90 -6.95 -17.21 18.25
N VAL A 91 -5.69 -17.50 17.91
CA VAL A 91 -4.57 -17.31 18.83
C VAL A 91 -4.11 -15.87 18.89
N ASP A 92 -4.37 -15.11 17.83
CA ASP A 92 -4.01 -13.70 17.67
C ASP A 92 -4.92 -12.99 16.66
N GLY A 93 -4.76 -11.68 16.53
CA GLY A 93 -5.41 -10.86 15.51
C GLY A 93 -4.46 -9.83 14.90
N ILE A 94 -4.61 -9.58 13.60
CA ILE A 94 -3.80 -8.65 12.82
C ILE A 94 -4.66 -7.86 11.86
N LEU A 95 -4.37 -6.55 11.72
CA LEU A 95 -4.91 -5.72 10.64
C LEU A 95 -3.83 -5.51 9.58
N LEU A 96 -4.17 -5.74 8.31
CA LEU A 96 -3.30 -5.57 7.14
C LEU A 96 -3.72 -4.31 6.38
N LEU A 97 -2.77 -3.42 6.12
CA LEU A 97 -2.94 -2.21 5.31
C LEU A 97 -2.16 -2.34 4.01
N ALA A 98 -2.84 -2.21 2.88
CA ALA A 98 -2.24 -2.28 1.55
C ALA A 98 -1.41 -1.03 1.22
N GLY A 99 -0.49 -1.17 0.26
CA GLY A 99 0.24 -0.05 -0.35
C GLY A 99 -0.61 0.72 -1.36
N SER A 100 -0.20 1.94 -1.71
CA SER A 100 -0.81 2.72 -2.78
C SER A 100 -0.33 2.26 -4.17
N PRO A 101 -1.15 2.44 -5.18
CA PRO A 101 -2.59 2.56 -5.16
C PRO A 101 -3.28 1.18 -5.23
N ASN A 102 -3.26 0.42 -4.14
CA ASN A 102 -3.80 -0.94 -4.09
C ASN A 102 -4.83 -1.10 -2.96
N TYR A 103 -5.49 -2.25 -2.90
CA TYR A 103 -6.49 -2.60 -1.90
C TYR A 103 -6.26 -4.01 -1.36
N PHE A 104 -7.01 -4.37 -0.30
CA PHE A 104 -6.77 -5.59 0.47
C PHE A 104 -6.76 -6.86 -0.39
N GLU A 105 -7.78 -7.03 -1.24
CA GLU A 105 -7.91 -8.28 -2.03
C GLU A 105 -6.79 -8.40 -3.05
N ALA A 106 -6.37 -7.29 -3.68
CA ALA A 106 -5.32 -7.30 -4.70
C ALA A 106 -3.94 -7.64 -4.13
N MET A 107 -3.67 -7.26 -2.87
CA MET A 107 -2.36 -7.50 -2.26
C MET A 107 -2.33 -8.74 -1.37
N PHE A 108 -3.35 -8.97 -0.54
CA PHE A 108 -3.30 -10.02 0.46
C PHE A 108 -4.19 -11.22 0.17
N MET A 109 -5.04 -11.13 -0.88
CA MET A 109 -5.91 -12.19 -1.37
C MET A 109 -5.82 -12.33 -2.90
N VAL A 110 -4.64 -12.32 -3.46
CA VAL A 110 -4.37 -12.30 -4.91
C VAL A 110 -5.23 -13.29 -5.73
N PRO A 111 -5.55 -14.52 -5.25
CA PRO A 111 -6.45 -15.41 -5.97
C PRO A 111 -7.88 -14.88 -6.18
N SER A 112 -8.28 -13.82 -5.51
CA SER A 112 -9.57 -13.16 -5.75
C SER A 112 -9.59 -12.33 -7.04
N ILE A 113 -8.42 -11.89 -7.51
CA ILE A 113 -8.25 -11.05 -8.71
C ILE A 113 -7.51 -11.77 -9.85
N SER A 114 -6.76 -12.81 -9.56
CA SER A 114 -6.01 -13.61 -10.54
C SER A 114 -6.38 -15.09 -10.42
N LYS A 115 -6.48 -15.75 -11.56
CA LYS A 115 -6.74 -17.21 -11.63
C LYS A 115 -5.46 -18.05 -11.59
N VAL A 116 -4.30 -17.40 -11.56
CA VAL A 116 -3.00 -18.08 -11.67
C VAL A 116 -2.51 -18.67 -10.34
N PRO A 117 -2.57 -17.93 -9.20
CA PRO A 117 -2.19 -18.50 -7.90
C PRO A 117 -3.32 -19.34 -7.30
N ALA A 118 -2.95 -20.38 -6.57
CA ALA A 118 -3.90 -21.11 -5.74
C ALA A 118 -4.23 -20.30 -4.47
N TRP A 119 -5.34 -20.64 -3.80
CA TRP A 119 -5.78 -19.90 -2.60
C TRP A 119 -4.80 -19.98 -1.42
N ASP A 120 -3.94 -20.98 -1.35
CA ASP A 120 -2.84 -21.06 -0.37
C ASP A 120 -1.69 -20.07 -0.67
N GLN A 121 -1.66 -19.50 -1.87
CA GLN A 121 -0.72 -18.45 -2.25
C GLN A 121 -1.29 -17.04 -1.97
N ALA A 122 -1.90 -16.85 -0.80
CA ALA A 122 -2.46 -15.58 -0.34
C ALA A 122 -2.13 -15.38 1.14
N MET A 123 -1.45 -14.28 1.48
CA MET A 123 -1.00 -14.02 2.85
C MET A 123 -2.15 -14.07 3.87
N ALA A 124 -3.30 -13.46 3.55
CA ALA A 124 -4.42 -13.43 4.48
C ALA A 124 -4.99 -14.82 4.76
N ILE A 125 -5.00 -15.70 3.76
CA ILE A 125 -5.47 -17.08 3.90
C ILE A 125 -4.45 -17.90 4.66
N TYR A 126 -3.16 -17.80 4.32
CA TYR A 126 -2.07 -18.46 5.04
C TYR A 126 -2.12 -18.15 6.54
N LEU A 127 -2.26 -16.88 6.92
CA LEU A 127 -2.36 -16.49 8.32
C LEU A 127 -3.64 -17.04 8.98
N ALA A 128 -4.79 -16.97 8.29
CA ALA A 128 -6.05 -17.48 8.80
C ALA A 128 -6.02 -19.01 8.99
N GLU A 129 -5.39 -19.76 8.08
CA GLU A 129 -5.19 -21.21 8.21
C GLU A 129 -4.34 -21.58 9.43
N ASN A 130 -3.52 -20.66 9.91
CA ASN A 130 -2.74 -20.77 11.13
C ASN A 130 -3.43 -20.16 12.36
N ASN A 131 -4.75 -20.03 12.34
CA ASN A 131 -5.61 -19.54 13.42
C ASN A 131 -5.34 -18.09 13.85
N ILE A 132 -4.88 -17.25 12.93
CA ILE A 132 -4.83 -15.79 13.11
C ILE A 132 -6.17 -15.21 12.61
N ASP A 133 -6.74 -14.27 13.36
CA ASP A 133 -7.90 -13.49 12.95
C ASP A 133 -7.41 -12.33 12.08
N VAL A 134 -7.49 -12.49 10.76
CA VAL A 134 -6.92 -11.56 9.79
C VAL A 134 -7.96 -10.52 9.41
N TRP A 135 -7.63 -9.26 9.60
CA TRP A 135 -8.40 -8.10 9.20
C TRP A 135 -7.68 -7.34 8.10
N GLY A 136 -8.39 -6.52 7.37
CA GLY A 136 -7.83 -5.62 6.36
C GLY A 136 -8.73 -4.44 6.12
N MET A 137 -8.21 -3.41 5.47
CA MET A 137 -8.97 -2.21 5.13
C MET A 137 -8.69 -1.78 3.70
N ASP A 138 -9.78 -1.48 2.96
CA ASP A 138 -9.68 -0.66 1.75
C ASP A 138 -9.90 0.81 2.13
N TYR A 139 -9.01 1.65 1.66
CA TYR A 139 -9.07 3.09 1.85
C TYR A 139 -10.24 3.71 1.08
N ARG A 140 -10.63 4.93 1.45
CA ARG A 140 -11.72 5.68 0.77
C ARG A 140 -11.46 5.80 -0.73
N TRP A 141 -10.24 6.18 -1.10
CA TRP A 141 -9.84 6.40 -2.48
C TRP A 141 -9.92 5.12 -3.33
N ALA A 142 -9.67 3.95 -2.75
CA ALA A 142 -9.82 2.66 -3.44
C ALA A 142 -11.27 2.34 -3.81
N LEU A 143 -12.24 3.01 -3.20
CA LEU A 143 -13.68 2.81 -3.44
C LEU A 143 -14.30 3.90 -4.32
N VAL A 144 -13.50 4.81 -4.86
CA VAL A 144 -13.96 5.85 -5.80
C VAL A 144 -14.15 5.23 -7.18
N PRO A 145 -15.34 5.39 -7.82
CA PRO A 145 -15.61 4.85 -9.14
C PRO A 145 -14.69 5.43 -10.22
N ALA A 146 -14.29 4.59 -11.18
CA ALA A 146 -13.37 4.98 -12.26
C ALA A 146 -13.92 6.11 -13.16
N GLU A 147 -15.24 6.21 -13.27
CA GLU A 147 -15.93 7.25 -14.05
C GLU A 147 -16.02 8.60 -13.34
N THR A 148 -15.50 8.73 -12.12
CA THR A 148 -15.48 9.99 -11.37
C THR A 148 -14.64 11.04 -12.11
N THR A 149 -15.15 12.26 -12.22
CA THR A 149 -14.47 13.38 -12.91
C THR A 149 -14.31 14.62 -12.03
N ASP A 150 -15.01 14.73 -10.93
CA ASP A 150 -14.86 15.80 -9.94
C ASP A 150 -14.21 15.23 -8.67
N PHE A 151 -13.01 15.69 -8.38
CA PHE A 151 -12.19 15.23 -7.26
C PHE A 151 -12.07 16.27 -6.13
N ASN A 152 -12.88 17.32 -6.10
CA ASN A 152 -12.86 18.33 -5.05
C ASN A 152 -12.98 17.73 -3.64
N PHE A 153 -13.67 16.59 -3.49
CA PHE A 153 -13.82 15.87 -2.24
C PHE A 153 -12.51 15.22 -1.75
N MET A 154 -11.51 15.02 -2.65
CA MET A 154 -10.19 14.47 -2.31
C MET A 154 -9.19 15.52 -1.83
N LYS A 155 -9.52 16.82 -1.90
CA LYS A 155 -8.60 17.92 -1.58
C LYS A 155 -7.83 17.72 -0.27
N ASP A 156 -8.50 17.20 0.75
CA ASP A 156 -7.93 16.98 2.09
C ASP A 156 -7.73 15.48 2.41
N TRP A 157 -7.76 14.61 1.39
CA TRP A 157 -7.49 13.21 1.55
C TRP A 157 -5.98 12.96 1.43
N GLY A 158 -5.33 12.71 2.53
CA GLY A 158 -3.91 12.41 2.62
C GLY A 158 -3.67 11.46 3.77
N LEU A 159 -2.42 11.39 4.21
CA LEU A 159 -1.98 10.45 5.23
C LEU A 159 -2.78 10.56 6.55
N GLU A 160 -3.08 11.78 6.99
CA GLU A 160 -3.86 11.99 8.23
C GLU A 160 -5.26 11.35 8.14
N ARG A 161 -5.89 11.45 6.95
CA ARG A 161 -7.20 10.85 6.72
C ARG A 161 -7.13 9.33 6.74
N ASP A 162 -6.14 8.76 6.08
CA ASP A 162 -5.94 7.31 6.03
C ASP A 162 -5.57 6.74 7.41
N VAL A 163 -4.82 7.48 8.23
CA VAL A 163 -4.54 7.13 9.63
C VAL A 163 -5.82 7.06 10.46
N ARG A 164 -6.69 8.07 10.38
CA ARG A 164 -7.97 8.08 11.11
C ARG A 164 -8.89 6.93 10.67
N ASP A 165 -8.87 6.60 9.40
CA ASP A 165 -9.62 5.47 8.86
C ASP A 165 -9.06 4.14 9.36
N ALA A 166 -7.74 3.99 9.44
CA ALA A 166 -7.08 2.80 10.00
C ALA A 166 -7.37 2.64 11.50
N GLU A 167 -7.35 3.71 12.29
CA GLU A 167 -7.76 3.70 13.71
C GLU A 167 -9.23 3.29 13.87
N THR A 168 -10.10 3.76 12.99
CA THR A 168 -11.51 3.35 12.95
C THR A 168 -11.64 1.87 12.63
N ALA A 169 -10.90 1.37 11.63
CA ALA A 169 -10.87 -0.05 11.25
C ALA A 169 -10.39 -0.94 12.40
N LEU A 170 -9.29 -0.54 13.08
CA LEU A 170 -8.75 -1.24 14.27
C LEU A 170 -9.80 -1.32 15.40
N SER A 171 -10.47 -0.19 15.69
CA SER A 171 -11.48 -0.12 16.73
C SER A 171 -12.70 -0.99 16.41
N LEU A 172 -13.18 -0.98 15.17
CA LEU A 172 -14.29 -1.83 14.71
C LEU A 172 -13.90 -3.30 14.74
N ALA A 173 -12.71 -3.66 14.26
CA ALA A 173 -12.20 -5.02 14.29
C ALA A 173 -12.21 -5.58 15.71
N ARG A 174 -11.72 -4.82 16.70
CA ARG A 174 -11.73 -5.20 18.13
C ARG A 174 -13.16 -5.39 18.66
N GLN A 175 -14.10 -4.51 18.27
CA GLN A 175 -15.51 -4.64 18.68
C GLN A 175 -16.16 -5.89 18.07
N ILE A 176 -15.95 -6.15 16.78
CA ILE A 176 -16.48 -7.35 16.12
C ILE A 176 -15.85 -8.61 16.70
N ARG A 177 -14.56 -8.58 17.01
CA ARG A 177 -13.88 -9.68 17.74
C ARG A 177 -14.56 -9.99 19.07
N LEU A 178 -14.83 -8.94 19.86
CA LEU A 178 -15.52 -9.09 21.15
C LEU A 178 -16.87 -9.80 21.00
N VAL A 179 -17.74 -9.29 20.10
CA VAL A 179 -19.09 -9.85 19.92
C VAL A 179 -19.12 -11.23 19.24
N THR A 180 -18.02 -11.60 18.59
CA THR A 180 -17.84 -12.94 17.99
C THR A 180 -17.02 -13.89 18.86
N GLY A 181 -16.75 -13.53 20.13
CA GLY A 181 -16.12 -14.42 21.12
C GLY A 181 -14.61 -14.51 21.08
N GLN A 182 -13.93 -13.57 20.39
CA GLN A 182 -12.46 -13.52 20.28
C GLN A 182 -11.78 -12.58 21.31
N GLY A 183 -12.58 -11.89 22.13
CA GLY A 183 -12.07 -10.91 23.10
C GLY A 183 -11.81 -9.52 22.50
N PHE A 184 -11.56 -8.52 23.39
CA PHE A 184 -11.34 -7.10 23.03
C PHE A 184 -9.86 -6.71 23.12
N GLY A 185 -8.95 -7.68 22.92
CA GLY A 185 -7.50 -7.40 22.94
C GLY A 185 -7.06 -6.45 21.82
N GLN A 186 -5.89 -5.83 22.02
CA GLN A 186 -5.21 -5.07 20.99
C GLN A 186 -4.83 -6.01 19.82
N LEU A 187 -4.66 -5.45 18.63
CA LEU A 187 -4.26 -6.17 17.42
C LEU A 187 -2.80 -5.89 17.09
N ASN A 188 -2.20 -6.76 16.28
CA ASN A 188 -1.01 -6.40 15.53
C ASN A 188 -1.43 -5.60 14.30
N LEU A 189 -0.56 -4.70 13.83
CA LEU A 189 -0.75 -3.92 12.63
C LEU A 189 0.37 -4.25 11.64
N LEU A 190 0.02 -4.71 10.44
CA LEU A 190 0.96 -4.85 9.33
C LEU A 190 0.63 -3.80 8.28
N GLY A 191 1.64 -3.06 7.86
CA GLY A 191 1.51 -2.08 6.77
C GLY A 191 2.51 -2.35 5.66
N PHE A 192 2.03 -2.62 4.46
CA PHE A 192 2.84 -2.75 3.25
C PHE A 192 2.92 -1.39 2.56
N SER A 193 4.15 -0.92 2.22
CA SER A 193 4.33 0.32 1.45
C SER A 193 3.63 1.52 2.09
N TRP A 194 2.71 2.19 1.40
CA TRP A 194 1.85 3.25 1.95
C TRP A 194 1.17 2.84 3.27
N GLY A 195 0.66 1.60 3.32
CA GLY A 195 0.10 1.06 4.55
C GLY A 195 1.07 1.05 5.72
N GLY A 196 2.37 0.93 5.47
CA GLY A 196 3.41 1.07 6.49
C GLY A 196 3.64 2.51 6.93
N MET A 197 3.52 3.49 6.02
CA MET A 197 3.55 4.92 6.37
C MET A 197 2.36 5.29 7.27
N VAL A 198 1.16 4.83 6.90
CA VAL A 198 -0.05 4.93 7.73
C VAL A 198 0.19 4.25 9.10
N GLY A 199 0.80 3.06 9.10
CA GLY A 199 1.08 2.30 10.31
C GLY A 199 2.06 3.01 11.26
N TYR A 200 3.19 3.54 10.77
CA TYR A 200 4.13 4.30 11.59
C TYR A 200 3.47 5.54 12.22
N THR A 201 2.63 6.24 11.44
CA THR A 201 1.92 7.42 11.91
C THR A 201 0.87 7.04 12.95
N ALA A 202 0.01 6.04 12.68
CA ALA A 202 -1.02 5.58 13.60
C ALA A 202 -0.43 5.11 14.94
N VAL A 203 0.61 4.28 14.91
CA VAL A 203 1.29 3.80 16.13
C VAL A 203 1.97 4.95 16.87
N GLY A 204 2.52 5.92 16.14
CA GLY A 204 3.07 7.14 16.72
C GLY A 204 2.00 7.95 17.45
N GLU A 205 0.84 8.22 16.83
CA GLU A 205 -0.28 8.94 17.43
C GLU A 205 -0.86 8.21 18.65
N GLU A 206 -0.95 6.88 18.61
CA GLU A 206 -1.40 6.08 19.76
C GLU A 206 -0.49 6.25 21.00
N THR A 207 0.78 6.65 20.82
CA THR A 207 1.66 6.93 21.98
C THR A 207 1.12 8.06 22.85
N GLN A 208 0.34 8.98 22.28
CA GLN A 208 -0.31 10.09 22.97
C GLN A 208 -1.58 9.68 23.73
N MET A 209 -2.10 8.47 23.48
CA MET A 209 -3.29 7.94 24.13
C MET A 209 -2.93 7.17 25.40
N PRO A 210 -3.83 7.15 26.42
CA PRO A 210 -3.72 6.21 27.54
C PRO A 210 -3.59 4.76 27.02
N ARG A 211 -2.71 3.97 27.63
CA ARG A 211 -2.41 2.59 27.17
C ARG A 211 -3.65 1.71 26.93
N GLY A 212 -4.67 1.85 27.78
CA GLY A 212 -5.92 1.07 27.67
C GLY A 212 -6.79 1.43 26.45
N LEU A 213 -6.54 2.57 25.81
CA LEU A 213 -7.26 3.03 24.62
C LEU A 213 -6.52 2.72 23.31
N ARG A 214 -5.26 2.32 23.38
CA ARG A 214 -4.46 1.96 22.21
C ARG A 214 -5.01 0.68 21.55
N ASN A 215 -4.97 0.64 20.23
CA ASN A 215 -5.46 -0.48 19.44
C ASN A 215 -4.34 -1.45 19.05
N VAL A 216 -3.10 -0.94 18.94
CA VAL A 216 -1.96 -1.70 18.42
C VAL A 216 -1.04 -2.15 19.55
N ARG A 217 -0.69 -3.45 19.56
CA ARG A 217 0.27 -4.05 20.50
C ARG A 217 1.61 -4.42 19.88
N GLY A 218 1.67 -4.57 18.54
CA GLY A 218 2.87 -4.87 17.77
C GLY A 218 2.73 -4.36 16.35
N PHE A 219 3.83 -3.95 15.73
CA PHE A 219 3.84 -3.33 14.41
C PHE A 219 4.77 -4.05 13.44
N ILE A 220 4.28 -4.28 12.22
CA ILE A 220 5.01 -4.98 11.15
C ILE A 220 5.06 -4.08 9.92
N PRO A 221 6.04 -3.18 9.79
CA PRO A 221 6.31 -2.51 8.52
C PRO A 221 6.83 -3.54 7.51
N LEU A 222 6.07 -3.78 6.44
CA LEU A 222 6.44 -4.68 5.37
C LEU A 222 7.08 -3.88 4.25
N ASP A 223 8.38 -4.00 4.15
CA ASP A 223 9.28 -3.39 3.17
C ASP A 223 9.12 -1.86 3.02
N ILE A 224 9.08 -1.13 4.13
CA ILE A 224 8.96 0.32 4.14
C ILE A 224 9.62 0.95 5.38
N GLY A 225 10.19 2.13 5.19
CA GLY A 225 10.54 3.10 6.23
C GLY A 225 9.90 4.45 5.91
N VAL A 226 9.95 5.40 6.83
CA VAL A 226 9.37 6.75 6.67
C VAL A 226 10.41 7.86 6.70
N LYS A 227 11.68 7.50 6.84
CA LYS A 227 12.83 8.40 6.80
C LYS A 227 13.95 7.79 5.99
N LEU A 228 14.55 8.58 5.12
CA LEU A 228 15.70 8.20 4.31
C LEU A 228 16.98 8.80 4.89
N GLU A 229 18.03 7.98 5.02
CA GLU A 229 19.37 8.44 5.44
C GLU A 229 20.09 9.11 4.28
N ASP A 230 19.97 8.56 3.08
CA ASP A 230 20.67 9.04 1.88
C ASP A 230 20.14 10.40 1.41
N ALA A 231 21.06 11.37 1.23
CA ALA A 231 20.73 12.73 0.87
C ALA A 231 20.24 12.86 -0.59
N ASN A 232 20.69 11.98 -1.49
CA ASN A 232 20.28 12.03 -2.90
C ASN A 232 18.83 11.57 -3.04
N TYR A 233 18.46 10.49 -2.36
CA TYR A 233 17.08 10.01 -2.37
C TYR A 233 16.13 10.99 -1.69
N ARG A 234 16.57 11.65 -0.60
CA ARG A 234 15.79 12.76 -0.02
C ARG A 234 15.60 13.90 -1.02
N ALA A 235 16.65 14.28 -1.77
CA ALA A 235 16.53 15.34 -2.77
C ALA A 235 15.55 14.99 -3.91
N ILE A 236 15.53 13.74 -4.35
CA ILE A 236 14.54 13.24 -5.33
C ILE A 236 13.13 13.40 -4.75
N SER A 237 12.86 12.91 -3.55
CA SER A 237 11.56 13.04 -2.89
C SER A 237 11.15 14.51 -2.64
N CYS A 238 12.10 15.40 -2.35
CA CYS A 238 11.80 16.83 -2.26
C CYS A 238 11.37 17.42 -3.60
N GLY A 239 11.92 16.92 -4.71
CA GLY A 239 11.50 17.31 -6.06
C GLY A 239 10.06 16.88 -6.36
N TYR A 240 9.69 15.65 -5.99
CA TYR A 240 8.31 15.16 -6.13
C TYR A 240 7.35 15.95 -5.25
N ALA A 241 7.67 16.14 -3.97
CA ALA A 241 6.84 16.93 -3.06
C ALA A 241 6.57 18.35 -3.61
N ALA A 242 7.55 18.98 -4.25
CA ALA A 242 7.36 20.29 -4.88
C ALA A 242 6.41 20.22 -6.09
N ALA A 243 6.49 19.15 -6.89
CA ALA A 243 5.60 18.94 -8.03
C ALA A 243 4.16 18.66 -7.59
N ASP A 244 3.97 17.82 -6.57
CA ASP A 244 2.65 17.49 -6.02
C ASP A 244 1.99 18.71 -5.37
N GLN A 245 2.78 19.53 -4.67
CA GLN A 245 2.27 20.80 -4.13
C GLN A 245 1.81 21.72 -5.26
N ALA A 246 2.56 21.81 -6.37
CA ALA A 246 2.14 22.62 -7.51
C ALA A 246 0.86 22.09 -8.17
N ASN A 247 0.67 20.77 -8.23
CA ASN A 247 -0.57 20.15 -8.70
C ASN A 247 -1.75 20.51 -7.78
N LEU A 248 -1.59 20.40 -6.47
CA LEU A 248 -2.62 20.79 -5.51
C LEU A 248 -2.98 22.29 -5.61
N ASP A 249 -1.97 23.16 -5.77
CA ASP A 249 -2.17 24.61 -5.95
C ASP A 249 -2.91 24.91 -7.27
N ALA A 250 -2.76 24.06 -8.29
CA ALA A 250 -3.51 24.13 -9.54
C ALA A 250 -4.92 23.49 -9.44
N GLY A 251 -5.32 22.94 -8.28
CA GLY A 251 -6.63 22.32 -8.07
C GLY A 251 -6.71 20.87 -8.59
N ILE A 252 -5.58 20.20 -8.78
CA ILE A 252 -5.50 18.77 -9.15
C ILE A 252 -5.44 17.96 -7.86
N TYR A 253 -6.50 17.23 -7.56
CA TYR A 253 -6.66 16.48 -6.28
C TYR A 253 -6.59 14.97 -6.44
N SER A 254 -6.51 14.46 -7.67
CA SER A 254 -6.34 13.04 -7.98
C SER A 254 -5.07 12.82 -8.79
N ASP A 255 -4.28 11.82 -8.42
CA ASP A 255 -3.32 11.16 -9.30
C ASP A 255 -4.03 10.01 -10.03
N ASP A 256 -3.98 10.02 -11.36
CA ASP A 256 -4.64 9.05 -12.23
C ASP A 256 -3.64 7.96 -12.72
N SER A 257 -2.52 7.78 -12.03
CA SER A 257 -1.52 6.75 -12.35
C SER A 257 -2.13 5.34 -12.40
N GLY A 258 -3.16 5.08 -11.60
CA GLY A 258 -3.90 3.82 -11.64
C GLY A 258 -4.54 3.53 -12.99
N LEU A 259 -5.07 4.55 -13.68
CA LEU A 259 -5.62 4.40 -15.05
C LEU A 259 -4.52 4.05 -16.05
N PHE A 260 -3.36 4.69 -15.94
CA PHE A 260 -2.19 4.38 -16.77
C PHE A 260 -1.74 2.94 -16.58
N LEU A 261 -1.58 2.48 -15.34
CA LEU A 261 -1.13 1.13 -15.01
C LEU A 261 -2.10 0.06 -15.49
N LYS A 262 -3.40 0.34 -15.37
CA LYS A 262 -4.44 -0.52 -15.91
C LYS A 262 -4.35 -0.64 -17.42
N SER A 263 -4.21 0.47 -18.15
CA SER A 263 -4.03 0.50 -19.60
C SER A 263 -2.76 -0.25 -20.01
N LEU A 264 -1.65 -0.08 -19.30
CA LEU A 264 -0.40 -0.79 -19.54
C LEU A 264 -0.60 -2.31 -19.47
N SER A 265 -1.30 -2.80 -18.45
CA SER A 265 -1.64 -4.21 -18.30
C SER A 265 -2.60 -4.70 -19.39
N GLU A 266 -3.64 -3.95 -19.71
CA GLU A 266 -4.62 -4.32 -20.76
C GLU A 266 -3.94 -4.51 -22.12
N LEU A 267 -3.02 -3.63 -22.49
CA LEU A 267 -2.23 -3.75 -23.72
C LEU A 267 -1.27 -4.94 -23.67
N ALA A 268 -0.60 -5.17 -22.54
CA ALA A 268 0.29 -6.32 -22.35
C ALA A 268 -0.44 -7.66 -22.45
N ILE A 269 -1.73 -7.72 -22.09
CA ILE A 269 -2.55 -8.94 -22.17
C ILE A 269 -3.17 -9.12 -23.56
N SER A 270 -3.68 -8.05 -24.19
CA SER A 270 -4.46 -8.13 -25.43
C SER A 270 -3.60 -8.09 -26.70
N ALA A 271 -2.46 -7.40 -26.66
CA ALA A 271 -1.55 -7.20 -27.78
C ALA A 271 -0.08 -7.22 -27.30
N PRO A 272 0.41 -8.34 -26.72
CA PRO A 272 1.70 -8.42 -26.01
C PRO A 272 2.90 -8.07 -26.90
N ASP A 273 2.88 -8.47 -28.15
CA ASP A 273 3.99 -8.35 -29.11
C ASP A 273 3.98 -7.02 -29.87
N ASP A 274 2.89 -6.25 -29.77
CA ASP A 274 2.80 -4.97 -30.46
C ASP A 274 3.76 -3.94 -29.81
N PRO A 275 4.31 -2.99 -30.63
CA PRO A 275 5.16 -1.93 -30.12
C PRO A 275 4.45 -1.07 -29.07
N SER A 276 5.07 -0.86 -27.92
CA SER A 276 4.52 -0.05 -26.86
C SER A 276 4.52 1.43 -27.23
N GLN A 277 3.36 2.07 -27.08
CA GLN A 277 3.23 3.53 -27.17
C GLN A 277 3.74 4.23 -25.88
N ASN A 278 3.79 3.51 -24.77
CA ASN A 278 4.15 4.04 -23.46
C ASN A 278 5.65 4.06 -23.23
N ILE A 279 6.37 3.01 -23.67
CA ILE A 279 7.82 2.88 -23.52
C ILE A 279 8.41 2.53 -24.90
N PRO A 280 8.88 3.53 -25.66
CA PRO A 280 9.44 3.30 -27.01
C PRO A 280 10.61 2.32 -27.01
N GLY A 281 10.63 1.42 -27.97
CA GLY A 281 11.67 0.38 -28.10
C GLY A 281 11.36 -0.91 -27.36
N THR A 282 10.18 -1.01 -26.74
CA THR A 282 9.67 -2.22 -26.08
C THR A 282 8.41 -2.72 -26.76
N THR A 283 8.03 -3.97 -26.53
CA THR A 283 6.67 -4.44 -26.76
C THR A 283 5.76 -4.02 -25.58
N ASN A 284 4.43 -4.10 -25.74
CA ASN A 284 3.49 -3.85 -24.64
C ASN A 284 3.76 -4.75 -23.44
N TYR A 285 4.09 -6.03 -23.68
CA TYR A 285 4.42 -6.96 -22.61
C TYR A 285 5.69 -6.54 -21.87
N GLN A 286 6.77 -6.24 -22.60
CA GLN A 286 8.02 -5.78 -22.01
C GLN A 286 7.82 -4.46 -21.23
N ALA A 287 7.02 -3.53 -21.74
CA ALA A 287 6.72 -2.28 -21.06
C ALA A 287 6.06 -2.48 -19.69
N ALA A 288 5.09 -3.41 -19.61
CA ALA A 288 4.43 -3.72 -18.33
C ALA A 288 5.36 -4.42 -17.32
N LEU A 289 6.25 -5.30 -17.79
CA LEU A 289 7.25 -5.93 -16.92
C LEU A 289 8.32 -4.92 -16.49
N LEU A 290 8.76 -4.06 -17.41
CA LEU A 290 9.79 -3.07 -17.15
C LEU A 290 9.35 -2.05 -16.08
N PHE A 291 8.07 -1.65 -16.09
CA PHE A 291 7.50 -0.80 -15.04
C PHE A 291 7.66 -1.42 -13.64
N GLY A 292 7.53 -2.73 -13.51
CA GLY A 292 7.71 -3.43 -12.24
C GLY A 292 9.16 -3.66 -11.85
N ALA A 293 10.05 -3.86 -12.84
CA ALA A 293 11.35 -4.46 -12.62
C ALA A 293 12.55 -3.50 -12.78
N ASP A 294 12.33 -2.30 -13.32
CA ASP A 294 13.42 -1.34 -13.56
C ASP A 294 13.32 -0.12 -12.64
N PRO A 295 14.24 0.05 -11.66
CA PRO A 295 14.26 1.21 -10.80
C PRO A 295 14.55 2.53 -11.54
N GLU A 296 15.19 2.49 -12.72
CA GLU A 296 15.46 3.69 -13.53
C GLU A 296 14.18 4.29 -14.10
N LEU A 297 13.15 3.46 -14.39
CA LEU A 297 11.82 3.94 -14.79
C LEU A 297 11.06 4.62 -13.66
N LEU A 298 11.42 4.34 -12.43
CA LEU A 298 10.90 5.01 -11.24
C LEU A 298 11.76 6.26 -10.91
N ASN A 299 12.30 6.92 -11.93
CA ASN A 299 13.14 8.12 -11.84
C ASN A 299 14.38 7.95 -10.97
N GLY A 300 15.08 6.82 -11.12
CA GLY A 300 16.31 6.52 -10.42
C GLY A 300 16.10 6.21 -8.93
N GLN A 301 14.92 5.71 -8.56
CA GLN A 301 14.67 5.22 -7.21
C GLN A 301 15.62 4.06 -6.87
N PHE A 302 15.81 3.85 -5.59
CA PHE A 302 16.69 2.78 -5.08
C PHE A 302 15.99 1.42 -5.01
N TRP A 303 14.77 1.30 -5.43
CA TRP A 303 13.92 0.12 -5.29
C TRP A 303 13.15 -0.17 -6.58
N HIS A 304 12.67 -1.40 -6.73
CA HIS A 304 11.77 -1.85 -7.79
C HIS A 304 10.63 -2.68 -7.18
N PHE A 305 9.52 -2.80 -7.91
CA PHE A 305 8.35 -3.53 -7.41
C PHE A 305 8.58 -5.04 -7.40
N VAL A 306 8.98 -5.61 -8.52
CA VAL A 306 9.16 -7.06 -8.72
C VAL A 306 10.46 -7.32 -9.48
N ALA A 307 11.18 -8.37 -9.11
CA ALA A 307 12.46 -8.68 -9.76
C ALA A 307 12.25 -9.18 -11.20
N GLY A 308 13.05 -8.64 -12.14
CA GLY A 308 13.06 -9.02 -13.54
C GLY A 308 14.17 -10.00 -13.92
N VAL A 309 13.99 -10.67 -15.07
CA VAL A 309 15.03 -11.36 -15.84
C VAL A 309 15.17 -10.62 -17.15
N PHE A 310 16.38 -10.12 -17.42
CA PHE A 310 16.65 -9.26 -18.57
C PHE A 310 17.48 -9.98 -19.63
N ASP A 311 17.26 -9.64 -20.90
CA ASP A 311 18.09 -10.07 -22.03
C ASP A 311 19.37 -9.23 -22.15
N GLU A 312 20.17 -9.51 -23.18
CA GLU A 312 21.42 -8.81 -23.46
C GLU A 312 21.23 -7.30 -23.82
N ASN A 313 20.03 -6.92 -24.21
CA ASN A 313 19.66 -5.54 -24.52
C ASN A 313 19.12 -4.79 -23.30
N GLY A 314 18.98 -5.45 -22.14
CA GLY A 314 18.43 -4.89 -20.92
C GLY A 314 16.91 -4.81 -20.95
N LEU A 315 16.23 -5.62 -21.77
CA LEU A 315 14.77 -5.71 -21.79
C LEU A 315 14.29 -6.92 -20.99
N PRO A 316 13.22 -6.79 -20.20
CA PRO A 316 12.71 -7.89 -19.39
C PRO A 316 12.08 -8.96 -20.29
N THR A 317 12.44 -10.22 -20.03
CA THR A 317 11.88 -11.39 -20.70
C THR A 317 10.81 -12.07 -19.87
N GLN A 318 10.93 -11.98 -18.55
CA GLN A 318 9.98 -12.47 -17.55
C GLN A 318 10.30 -11.85 -16.18
N LEU A 319 9.41 -12.04 -15.20
CA LEU A 319 9.70 -11.76 -13.79
C LEU A 319 10.39 -12.97 -13.14
N ARG A 320 11.17 -12.71 -12.12
CA ARG A 320 12.03 -13.73 -11.49
C ARG A 320 11.30 -14.55 -10.42
N PHE A 321 10.55 -13.92 -9.55
CA PHE A 321 9.92 -14.53 -8.36
C PHE A 321 8.41 -14.48 -8.42
N THR A 322 7.85 -13.38 -8.89
CA THR A 322 6.42 -13.22 -9.17
C THR A 322 6.08 -13.74 -10.57
N LYS A 323 4.95 -14.44 -10.72
CA LYS A 323 4.48 -14.83 -12.06
C LYS A 323 4.04 -13.59 -12.84
N ASP A 324 4.47 -13.46 -14.09
CA ASP A 324 4.16 -12.31 -14.95
C ASP A 324 2.66 -12.01 -15.00
N ARG A 325 1.84 -13.06 -15.17
CA ARG A 325 0.39 -12.89 -15.19
C ARG A 325 -0.18 -12.39 -13.87
N VAL A 326 0.39 -12.73 -12.72
CA VAL A 326 -0.04 -12.20 -11.43
C VAL A 326 0.24 -10.71 -11.35
N TRP A 327 1.43 -10.29 -11.81
CA TRP A 327 1.77 -8.87 -11.87
C TRP A 327 0.81 -8.09 -12.77
N LEU A 328 0.54 -8.60 -13.99
CA LEU A 328 -0.42 -7.99 -14.91
C LEU A 328 -1.83 -7.93 -14.31
N ASP A 329 -2.31 -8.98 -13.65
CA ASP A 329 -3.62 -8.98 -13.00
C ASP A 329 -3.68 -7.96 -11.85
N VAL A 330 -2.59 -7.77 -11.09
CA VAL A 330 -2.50 -6.71 -10.07
C VAL A 330 -2.61 -5.33 -10.72
N LEU A 331 -1.82 -5.03 -11.76
CA LEU A 331 -1.90 -3.76 -12.48
C LEU A 331 -3.31 -3.49 -13.05
N GLN A 332 -3.96 -4.52 -13.58
CA GLN A 332 -5.31 -4.41 -14.16
C GLN A 332 -6.38 -4.07 -13.11
N ASN A 333 -6.16 -4.47 -11.86
CA ASN A 333 -7.12 -4.28 -10.76
C ASN A 333 -6.77 -3.09 -9.84
N ILE A 334 -5.75 -2.33 -10.16
CA ILE A 334 -5.38 -1.12 -9.39
C ILE A 334 -6.57 -0.14 -9.36
N PRO A 335 -6.90 0.44 -8.19
CA PRO A 335 -7.81 1.58 -8.11
C PRO A 335 -7.37 2.72 -9.02
N PRO A 336 -8.30 3.34 -9.76
CA PRO A 336 -7.94 4.30 -10.80
C PRO A 336 -7.35 5.60 -10.26
N HIS A 337 -7.71 5.99 -9.05
CA HIS A 337 -7.44 7.29 -8.46
C HIS A 337 -6.73 7.14 -7.12
N PHE A 338 -5.68 7.93 -6.92
CA PHE A 338 -5.03 8.10 -5.62
C PHE A 338 -5.05 9.59 -5.25
N PRO A 339 -5.21 9.98 -3.97
CA PRO A 339 -5.22 11.39 -3.60
C PRO A 339 -3.86 12.05 -3.81
N MET A 340 -3.79 13.12 -4.60
CA MET A 340 -2.58 13.92 -4.79
C MET A 340 -1.96 14.41 -3.48
N LYS A 341 -2.80 14.68 -2.47
CA LYS A 341 -2.31 15.01 -1.13
C LYS A 341 -1.64 13.82 -0.44
N GLY A 342 -2.03 12.58 -0.76
CA GLY A 342 -1.37 11.37 -0.28
C GLY A 342 0.06 11.27 -0.83
N ASP A 343 0.24 11.52 -2.13
CA ASP A 343 1.57 11.56 -2.77
C ASP A 343 2.44 12.63 -2.10
N LEU A 344 1.93 13.86 -2.00
CA LEU A 344 2.63 14.95 -1.30
C LEU A 344 3.05 14.56 0.12
N ASP A 345 2.15 13.98 0.93
CA ASP A 345 2.44 13.64 2.31
C ASP A 345 3.55 12.57 2.41
N GLY A 346 3.53 11.56 1.51
CA GLY A 346 4.57 10.54 1.42
C GLY A 346 5.92 11.12 1.03
N ASP A 347 5.94 11.97 0.00
CA ASP A 347 7.18 12.58 -0.49
C ASP A 347 7.76 13.59 0.50
N VAL A 348 6.93 14.35 1.21
CA VAL A 348 7.37 15.22 2.32
C VAL A 348 7.98 14.40 3.46
N MET A 349 7.44 13.23 3.79
CA MET A 349 8.03 12.33 4.80
C MET A 349 9.43 11.88 4.39
N PHE A 350 9.64 11.46 3.15
CA PHE A 350 10.93 11.03 2.64
C PHE A 350 11.89 12.19 2.44
N CYS A 351 11.42 13.34 1.98
CA CYS A 351 12.21 14.56 1.83
C CYS A 351 12.83 15.00 3.18
N GLY A 352 12.02 15.02 4.24
CA GLY A 352 12.46 15.25 5.61
C GLY A 352 13.08 16.62 5.90
N GLN A 353 12.94 17.61 5.00
CA GLN A 353 13.48 18.96 5.15
C GLN A 353 12.62 19.87 6.01
N THR A 354 11.31 19.61 6.08
CA THR A 354 10.36 20.35 6.93
C THR A 354 9.93 19.48 8.09
N PRO A 355 9.52 20.07 9.23
CA PRO A 355 8.86 19.30 10.28
C PRO A 355 7.65 18.58 9.67
N VAL A 356 7.69 17.25 9.66
CA VAL A 356 6.61 16.42 9.13
C VAL A 356 5.69 16.07 10.28
N PRO A 357 4.45 16.57 10.32
CA PRO A 357 3.52 16.33 11.42
C PRO A 357 3.33 14.84 11.73
N PHE A 358 3.32 14.03 10.70
CA PHE A 358 3.00 12.60 10.78
C PHE A 358 4.05 11.73 11.49
N VAL A 359 5.29 12.18 11.62
CA VAL A 359 6.38 11.40 12.22
C VAL A 359 6.94 12.05 13.49
N GLN A 360 6.25 13.05 14.04
CA GLN A 360 6.70 13.75 15.26
C GLN A 360 6.78 12.82 16.48
N HIS A 361 5.97 11.75 16.50
CA HIS A 361 5.93 10.76 17.58
C HIS A 361 6.70 9.48 17.28
N LEU A 362 7.43 9.41 16.17
CA LEU A 362 8.22 8.23 15.76
C LEU A 362 9.16 7.75 16.88
N GLY A 363 9.86 8.69 17.53
CA GLY A 363 10.77 8.42 18.64
C GLY A 363 10.08 8.00 19.96
N GLN A 364 8.77 7.89 19.98
CA GLN A 364 7.98 7.44 21.14
C GLN A 364 7.36 6.06 20.93
N ILE A 365 7.53 5.46 19.75
CA ILE A 365 7.00 4.12 19.44
C ILE A 365 7.78 3.08 20.24
N GLU A 366 7.12 2.44 21.21
CA GLU A 366 7.70 1.43 22.12
C GLU A 366 7.21 0.00 21.87
N VAL A 367 6.16 -0.19 21.05
CA VAL A 367 5.62 -1.52 20.75
C VAL A 367 6.68 -2.40 20.08
N PRO A 368 6.64 -3.75 20.22
CA PRO A 368 7.46 -4.65 19.44
C PRO A 368 7.31 -4.41 17.95
N ILE A 369 8.43 -4.44 17.20
CA ILE A 369 8.46 -4.19 15.75
C ILE A 369 9.15 -5.36 15.04
N LEU A 370 8.49 -5.90 14.01
CA LEU A 370 9.11 -6.78 13.02
C LEU A 370 9.19 -6.05 11.67
N LEU A 371 10.37 -5.73 11.21
CA LEU A 371 10.56 -5.33 9.81
C LEU A 371 10.81 -6.58 8.96
N VAL A 372 10.03 -6.77 7.92
CA VAL A 372 10.35 -7.70 6.83
C VAL A 372 10.61 -6.84 5.59
N GLY A 373 11.84 -6.89 5.09
CA GLY A 373 12.30 -6.06 3.98
C GLY A 373 12.81 -6.89 2.82
N ALA A 374 12.63 -6.39 1.60
CA ALA A 374 13.16 -6.95 0.36
C ALA A 374 14.49 -6.28 0.00
N HIS A 375 15.49 -7.06 -0.44
CA HIS A 375 16.80 -6.50 -0.80
C HIS A 375 16.72 -5.55 -2.00
N GLY A 376 15.92 -5.87 -3.00
CA GLY A 376 15.64 -5.00 -4.15
C GLY A 376 14.55 -3.96 -3.89
N GLY A 377 13.89 -4.01 -2.72
CA GLY A 377 12.93 -3.05 -2.23
C GLY A 377 13.53 -2.01 -1.29
N PHE A 378 12.77 -1.62 -0.27
CA PHE A 378 13.23 -0.68 0.77
C PHE A 378 14.17 -1.32 1.80
N GLY A 379 14.10 -2.63 2.01
CA GLY A 379 15.04 -3.48 2.74
C GLY A 379 15.91 -2.79 3.80
N LYS A 380 17.21 -2.75 3.56
CA LYS A 380 18.21 -2.12 4.46
C LYS A 380 17.96 -0.62 4.67
N THR A 381 17.37 0.10 3.71
CA THR A 381 17.05 1.53 3.82
C THR A 381 16.06 1.81 4.95
N SER A 382 15.13 0.89 5.20
CA SER A 382 14.15 0.98 6.29
C SER A 382 14.77 0.88 7.69
N TYR A 383 16.01 0.37 7.81
CA TYR A 383 16.70 0.25 9.10
C TYR A 383 16.96 1.61 9.76
N TYR A 384 17.14 2.65 8.96
CA TYR A 384 17.31 4.01 9.47
C TYR A 384 16.06 4.45 10.26
N THR A 385 14.87 4.26 9.69
CA THR A 385 13.60 4.56 10.38
C THR A 385 13.46 3.80 11.69
N LEU A 386 13.80 2.50 11.71
CA LEU A 386 13.74 1.68 12.93
C LEU A 386 14.64 2.23 14.03
N GLY A 387 15.83 2.69 13.67
CA GLY A 387 16.79 3.30 14.60
C GLY A 387 16.29 4.59 15.26
N LEU A 388 15.24 5.22 14.71
CA LEU A 388 14.63 6.43 15.25
C LEU A 388 13.45 6.13 16.20
N THR A 389 13.02 4.87 16.35
CA THR A 389 11.96 4.47 17.29
C THR A 389 12.52 4.22 18.69
N ALA A 390 11.64 4.22 19.70
CA ALA A 390 12.00 3.87 21.08
C ALA A 390 11.82 2.38 21.39
N SER A 391 11.36 1.57 20.43
CA SER A 391 11.15 0.14 20.63
C SER A 391 12.45 -0.55 21.03
N LYS A 392 12.36 -1.39 22.07
CA LYS A 392 13.48 -2.24 22.55
C LYS A 392 13.40 -3.67 22.01
N ASP A 393 12.30 -3.99 21.35
CA ASP A 393 12.03 -5.29 20.75
C ASP A 393 11.86 -5.10 19.24
N VAL A 394 12.99 -5.17 18.52
CA VAL A 394 13.05 -4.93 17.07
C VAL A 394 13.67 -6.14 16.40
N THR A 395 12.87 -6.87 15.66
CA THR A 395 13.28 -7.96 14.78
C THR A 395 13.40 -7.46 13.34
N LYS A 396 14.45 -7.89 12.63
CA LYS A 396 14.69 -7.54 11.22
C LYS A 396 14.85 -8.81 10.41
N VAL A 397 14.05 -8.94 9.38
CA VAL A 397 14.14 -9.99 8.36
C VAL A 397 14.40 -9.32 7.02
N LEU A 398 15.53 -9.64 6.38
CA LEU A 398 15.84 -9.19 5.04
C LEU A 398 15.75 -10.37 4.08
N VAL A 399 14.86 -10.29 3.12
CA VAL A 399 14.82 -11.24 2.01
C VAL A 399 15.87 -10.83 0.99
N GLN A 400 17.03 -11.47 1.07
CA GLN A 400 18.16 -11.29 0.16
C GLN A 400 18.57 -12.63 -0.42
N LEU A 401 18.42 -12.80 -1.73
CA LEU A 401 18.71 -14.03 -2.46
C LEU A 401 19.92 -13.89 -3.36
N LEU A 402 20.32 -12.67 -3.68
CA LEU A 402 21.47 -12.33 -4.52
C LEU A 402 22.48 -11.46 -3.76
N PRO A 403 23.75 -11.42 -4.19
CA PRO A 403 24.75 -10.51 -3.65
C PRO A 403 24.37 -9.03 -3.79
N ASP A 404 24.99 -8.16 -2.97
CA ASP A 404 24.67 -6.72 -2.93
C ASP A 404 24.87 -6.00 -4.28
N ASP A 405 25.80 -6.42 -5.11
CA ASP A 405 26.05 -5.90 -6.46
C ASP A 405 24.97 -6.30 -7.49
N GLN A 406 24.10 -7.25 -7.15
CA GLN A 406 22.96 -7.70 -7.96
C GLN A 406 21.61 -7.28 -7.34
N ARG A 407 21.61 -6.29 -6.50
CA ARG A 407 20.44 -5.82 -5.76
C ARG A 407 19.24 -5.49 -6.68
N THR A 408 19.48 -4.89 -7.84
CA THR A 408 18.46 -4.52 -8.82
C THR A 408 17.80 -5.72 -9.52
N LEU A 409 18.32 -6.92 -9.30
CA LEU A 409 17.78 -8.20 -9.82
C LEU A 409 17.22 -9.10 -8.71
N ASP A 410 17.35 -8.65 -7.45
CA ASP A 410 16.93 -9.42 -6.28
C ASP A 410 15.47 -9.11 -5.91
N PHE A 411 14.97 -9.80 -4.91
CA PHE A 411 13.61 -9.76 -4.40
C PHE A 411 13.13 -8.32 -4.22
N GLY A 412 12.09 -7.95 -4.98
CA GLY A 412 11.56 -6.59 -5.04
C GLY A 412 10.51 -6.29 -3.97
N HIS A 413 10.07 -5.05 -3.92
CA HIS A 413 9.10 -4.52 -2.97
C HIS A 413 7.81 -5.35 -2.90
N ALA A 414 7.14 -5.54 -4.04
CA ALA A 414 5.89 -6.29 -4.13
C ALA A 414 6.10 -7.81 -4.12
N ASP A 415 7.32 -8.31 -4.39
CA ASP A 415 7.63 -9.74 -4.25
C ASP A 415 7.38 -10.25 -2.83
N THR A 416 7.45 -9.38 -1.79
CA THR A 416 7.12 -9.73 -0.40
C THR A 416 5.69 -10.24 -0.21
N VAL A 417 4.79 -9.93 -1.15
CA VAL A 417 3.39 -10.38 -1.12
C VAL A 417 2.98 -11.19 -2.35
N LEU A 418 3.63 -11.01 -3.51
CA LEU A 418 3.22 -11.59 -4.80
C LEU A 418 4.07 -12.78 -5.24
N ALA A 419 5.31 -12.90 -4.76
CA ALA A 419 6.22 -13.94 -5.20
C ALA A 419 5.74 -15.35 -4.82
N THR A 420 6.03 -16.32 -5.66
CA THR A 420 5.64 -17.73 -5.44
C THR A 420 6.28 -18.35 -4.20
N ASN A 421 7.38 -17.78 -3.73
CA ASN A 421 8.12 -18.19 -2.53
C ASN A 421 7.97 -17.19 -1.36
N ALA A 422 7.06 -16.21 -1.47
CA ALA A 422 6.83 -15.20 -0.41
C ALA A 422 6.38 -15.84 0.91
N GLU A 423 5.63 -16.96 0.86
CA GLU A 423 5.21 -17.69 2.06
C GLU A 423 6.40 -18.05 2.95
N SER A 424 7.40 -18.69 2.39
CA SER A 424 8.56 -19.16 3.18
C SER A 424 9.51 -18.02 3.58
N LEU A 425 9.61 -16.95 2.76
CA LEU A 425 10.61 -15.90 2.92
C LEU A 425 10.11 -14.70 3.72
N ALA A 426 8.82 -14.38 3.60
CA ALA A 426 8.20 -13.22 4.23
C ALA A 426 7.07 -13.59 5.20
N TRP A 427 6.11 -14.43 4.80
CA TRP A 427 4.90 -14.65 5.61
C TRP A 427 5.15 -15.60 6.80
N LYS A 428 5.98 -16.62 6.62
CA LYS A 428 6.35 -17.51 7.72
C LYS A 428 7.10 -16.77 8.84
N PRO A 429 8.10 -15.93 8.57
CA PRO A 429 8.68 -15.05 9.59
C PRO A 429 7.65 -14.16 10.32
N ILE A 430 6.66 -13.61 9.60
CA ILE A 430 5.57 -12.86 10.21
C ILE A 430 4.76 -13.74 11.16
N LEU A 431 4.36 -14.92 10.71
CA LEU A 431 3.59 -15.87 11.54
C LEU A 431 4.37 -16.31 12.78
N ASP A 432 5.65 -16.64 12.63
CA ASP A 432 6.51 -17.06 13.74
C ASP A 432 6.64 -15.91 14.78
N TRP A 433 6.78 -14.69 14.31
CA TRP A 433 6.84 -13.50 15.17
C TRP A 433 5.52 -13.26 15.90
N LEU A 434 4.36 -13.37 15.22
CA LEU A 434 3.04 -13.28 15.85
C LEU A 434 2.89 -14.32 16.98
N PHE A 435 3.39 -15.54 16.77
CA PHE A 435 3.35 -16.57 17.80
C PHE A 435 4.28 -16.30 18.99
N ALA A 436 5.38 -15.61 18.77
CA ALA A 436 6.33 -15.26 19.83
C ALA A 436 5.87 -14.05 20.69
N HIS A 437 5.00 -13.17 20.15
CA HIS A 437 4.57 -11.92 20.77
C HIS A 437 3.07 -11.89 21.14
N ARG A 438 2.58 -13.03 21.68
CA ARG A 438 1.15 -13.17 22.09
C ARG A 438 0.79 -12.38 23.33
#